data_0888661c627d4e8f207a159ca4dd07e4
#
_entry.id   0888661c627d4e8f207a159ca4dd07e4
#
_cell.length_a   1.000
_cell.length_b   1.000
_cell.length_c   1.000
_cell.angle_alpha   90.00
_cell.angle_beta   90.00
_cell.angle_gamma   90.00
#
_symmetry.space_group_name_H-M   'P 1'
#
loop_
_entity.id
_entity.type
_entity.pdbx_description
1 polymer ?
#
loop_
_entity_poly.entity_id
_entity_poly.type
_entity_poly.pdbx_seq_one_letter_code
_entity_poly.pdbx_strand_id
1 'polypeptide(L)'
;MFIDDSKICNFADDNTLSAFDKSLSNLVSKLELDAEIAITWFNNNSMIANPTKFQFMIIGDRSNSIIEILVDNQTIQNSNTVKLLGVTIDSHLTFLPHATNMFKTVNQRTKALNRIRDNLS
;
A
#
# COMPACT_ATOMS: atom_id res chain seq x y z
N MET A 1 16.54 -4.10 -13.40
CA MET A 1 16.62 -3.28 -12.17
C MET A 1 17.15 -4.12 -11.04
N PHE A 2 18.20 -3.66 -10.36
CA PHE A 2 18.78 -4.36 -9.21
C PHE A 2 18.38 -3.63 -7.94
N ILE A 3 17.61 -4.30 -7.10
CA ILE A 3 17.27 -3.84 -5.76
C ILE A 3 17.75 -4.92 -4.80
N ASP A 4 18.76 -4.59 -4.02
CA ASP A 4 19.30 -5.51 -3.00
C ASP A 4 18.33 -5.61 -1.83
N ASP A 5 18.11 -6.85 -1.37
CA ASP A 5 17.32 -7.17 -0.18
C ASP A 5 15.85 -6.71 -0.19
N SER A 6 15.37 -6.24 -1.33
CA SER A 6 13.97 -5.84 -1.48
C SER A 6 13.32 -6.59 -2.63
N LYS A 7 12.00 -6.66 -2.60
CA LYS A 7 11.22 -7.26 -3.67
C LYS A 7 10.29 -6.24 -4.29
N ILE A 8 10.25 -6.21 -5.61
CA ILE A 8 9.24 -5.46 -6.36
C ILE A 8 8.23 -6.44 -6.92
N CYS A 9 6.97 -6.15 -6.66
CA CYS A 9 5.85 -6.83 -7.27
C CYS A 9 5.08 -5.85 -8.15
N ASN A 10 4.96 -6.17 -9.43
CA ASN A 10 4.23 -5.36 -10.39
C ASN A 10 2.95 -6.11 -10.81
N PHE A 11 1.83 -5.46 -10.72
CA PHE A 11 0.58 -5.97 -11.24
C PHE A 11 -0.20 -4.83 -11.89
N ALA A 12 -0.34 -4.88 -13.22
CA ALA A 12 -0.94 -3.80 -14.01
C ALA A 12 -0.27 -2.45 -13.71
N ASP A 13 -1.01 -1.47 -13.23
CA ASP A 13 -0.50 -0.14 -12.87
C ASP A 13 0.02 -0.07 -11.42
N ASP A 14 -0.17 -1.13 -10.62
CA ASP A 14 0.23 -1.17 -9.22
C ASP A 14 1.63 -1.76 -9.07
N ASN A 15 2.50 -0.99 -8.43
CA ASN A 15 3.86 -1.41 -8.10
C ASN A 15 4.03 -1.39 -6.58
N THR A 16 4.47 -2.51 -6.04
CA THR A 16 4.68 -2.66 -4.61
C THR A 16 6.13 -3.01 -4.34
N LEU A 17 6.76 -2.23 -3.48
CA LEU A 17 8.11 -2.45 -3.02
C LEU A 17 8.07 -2.93 -1.57
N SER A 18 8.69 -4.07 -1.29
CA SER A 18 8.76 -4.61 0.06
C SER A 18 10.20 -4.86 0.47
N ALA A 19 10.50 -4.56 1.72
CA ALA A 19 11.80 -4.80 2.34
C ALA A 19 11.60 -5.29 3.77
N PHE A 20 12.60 -5.94 4.34
CA PHE A 20 12.56 -6.33 5.74
C PHE A 20 13.94 -6.17 6.39
N ASP A 21 13.94 -5.81 7.66
CA ASP A 21 15.13 -5.71 8.49
C ASP A 21 14.75 -5.82 9.96
N LYS A 22 15.70 -6.23 10.78
CA LYS A 22 15.50 -6.26 12.24
C LYS A 22 15.58 -4.88 12.88
N SER A 23 16.28 -3.96 12.26
CA SER A 23 16.44 -2.58 12.72
C SER A 23 15.52 -1.67 11.91
N LEU A 24 14.70 -0.89 12.60
CA LEU A 24 13.78 0.04 11.96
C LEU A 24 14.51 1.13 11.16
N SER A 25 15.59 1.69 11.71
CA SER A 25 16.37 2.71 11.01
C SER A 25 17.02 2.18 9.75
N ASN A 26 17.54 0.95 9.78
CA ASN A 26 18.09 0.30 8.59
C ASN A 26 16.99 0.02 7.56
N LEU A 27 15.83 -0.40 8.01
CA LEU A 27 14.69 -0.66 7.14
C LEU A 27 14.25 0.60 6.40
N VAL A 28 14.12 1.71 7.10
CA VAL A 28 13.74 3.00 6.52
C VAL A 28 14.77 3.46 5.48
N SER A 29 16.05 3.40 5.83
CA SER A 29 17.13 3.77 4.90
C SER A 29 17.15 2.89 3.66
N LYS A 30 16.96 1.60 3.81
CA LYS A 30 16.88 0.64 2.72
C LYS A 30 15.69 0.94 1.81
N LEU A 31 14.53 1.21 2.39
CA LEU A 31 13.31 1.51 1.65
C LEU A 31 13.43 2.80 0.85
N GLU A 32 14.00 3.85 1.44
CA GLU A 32 14.27 5.12 0.75
C GLU A 32 15.19 4.93 -0.45
N LEU A 33 16.29 4.20 -0.25
CA LEU A 33 17.26 3.95 -1.32
C LEU A 33 16.62 3.15 -2.46
N ASP A 34 15.91 2.09 -2.15
CA ASP A 34 15.29 1.22 -3.13
C ASP A 34 14.15 1.93 -3.87
N ALA A 35 13.41 2.78 -3.19
CA ALA A 35 12.37 3.61 -3.82
C ALA A 35 12.98 4.61 -4.82
N GLU A 36 14.09 5.23 -4.48
CA GLU A 36 14.82 6.14 -5.38
C GLU A 36 15.30 5.40 -6.64
N ILE A 37 15.86 4.20 -6.46
CA ILE A 37 16.29 3.36 -7.58
C ILE A 37 15.10 3.00 -8.48
N ALA A 38 13.99 2.62 -7.89
CA ALA A 38 12.78 2.26 -8.62
C ALA A 38 12.22 3.44 -9.43
N ILE A 39 12.16 4.63 -8.84
CA ILE A 39 11.68 5.84 -9.50
C ILE A 39 12.60 6.22 -10.66
N THR A 40 13.91 6.16 -10.46
CA THR A 40 14.89 6.42 -11.52
C THR A 40 14.68 5.46 -12.69
N TRP A 41 14.46 4.19 -12.40
CA TRP A 41 14.20 3.20 -13.44
C TRP A 41 12.90 3.49 -14.20
N PHE A 42 11.82 3.84 -13.50
CA PHE A 42 10.56 4.22 -14.14
C PHE A 42 10.71 5.44 -15.04
N ASN A 43 11.40 6.47 -14.56
CA ASN A 43 11.64 7.68 -15.35
C ASN A 43 12.45 7.38 -16.62
N ASN A 44 13.48 6.53 -16.53
CA ASN A 44 14.31 6.13 -17.65
C ASN A 44 13.54 5.29 -18.68
N ASN A 45 12.45 4.67 -18.29
CA ASN A 45 11.59 3.87 -19.18
C ASN A 45 10.31 4.61 -19.58
N SER A 46 10.33 5.94 -19.52
CA SER A 46 9.18 6.79 -19.89
C SER A 46 7.92 6.56 -19.08
N MET A 47 8.05 6.01 -17.87
CA MET A 47 6.97 5.88 -16.91
C MET A 47 7.11 6.96 -15.86
N ILE A 48 6.03 7.68 -15.59
CA ILE A 48 6.02 8.74 -14.59
C ILE A 48 5.41 8.21 -13.31
N ALA A 49 6.22 8.16 -12.25
CA ALA A 49 5.73 7.88 -10.91
C ALA A 49 5.12 9.14 -10.31
N ASN A 50 3.97 9.01 -9.64
CA ASN A 50 3.33 10.12 -8.95
C ASN A 50 3.52 9.98 -7.43
N PRO A 51 4.49 10.69 -6.84
CA PRO A 51 4.80 10.57 -5.41
C PRO A 51 3.63 10.91 -4.49
N THR A 52 2.69 11.73 -4.95
CA THR A 52 1.51 12.11 -4.14
C THR A 52 0.60 10.94 -3.84
N LYS A 53 0.70 9.86 -4.62
CA LYS A 53 -0.09 8.63 -4.47
C LYS A 53 0.66 7.53 -3.74
N PHE A 54 1.92 7.76 -3.38
CA PHE A 54 2.71 6.75 -2.69
C PHE A 54 2.22 6.57 -1.27
N GLN A 55 2.13 5.32 -0.87
CA GLN A 55 1.79 4.92 0.49
C GLN A 55 2.81 3.91 0.97
N PHE A 56 3.15 3.99 2.25
CA PHE A 56 3.95 2.94 2.85
C PHE A 56 3.42 2.58 4.24
N MET A 57 3.74 1.37 4.64
CA MET A 57 3.30 0.82 5.91
C MET A 57 4.40 -0.04 6.49
N ILE A 58 4.57 0.02 7.80
CA ILE A 58 5.50 -0.82 8.53
C ILE A 58 4.71 -1.89 9.28
N ILE A 59 5.04 -3.13 9.01
CA ILE A 59 4.39 -4.28 9.64
C ILE A 59 5.30 -4.79 10.75
N GLY A 60 4.71 -5.05 11.92
CA GLY A 60 5.42 -5.60 13.06
C GLY A 60 6.05 -4.57 13.99
N ASP A 61 5.91 -3.29 13.71
CA ASP A 61 6.33 -2.24 14.63
C ASP A 61 5.22 -1.98 15.66
N ARG A 62 5.53 -2.21 16.91
CA ARG A 62 4.59 -2.04 18.02
C ARG A 62 4.59 -0.62 18.61
N SER A 63 5.51 0.24 18.15
CA SER A 63 5.68 1.57 18.75
C SER A 63 4.56 2.54 18.35
N ASN A 64 3.82 2.26 17.29
CA ASN A 64 2.83 3.17 16.69
C ASN A 64 3.41 4.57 16.39
N SER A 65 4.71 4.64 16.14
CA SER A 65 5.40 5.88 15.86
C SER A 65 5.04 6.38 14.47
N ILE A 66 4.98 7.71 14.32
CA ILE A 66 4.92 8.33 12.99
C ILE A 66 6.32 8.29 12.41
N ILE A 67 6.47 7.62 11.28
CA ILE A 67 7.73 7.47 10.57
C ILE A 67 7.57 8.13 9.21
N GLU A 68 8.57 8.91 8.83
CA GLU A 68 8.58 9.62 7.56
C GLU A 68 9.71 9.09 6.70
N ILE A 69 9.44 8.92 5.42
CA ILE A 69 10.46 8.64 4.42
C ILE A 69 10.47 9.74 3.37
N LEU A 70 11.65 10.03 2.84
CA LEU A 70 11.82 10.99 1.76
C LEU A 70 11.96 10.23 0.45
N VAL A 71 11.01 10.44 -0.46
CA VAL A 71 11.00 9.81 -1.78
C VAL A 71 10.72 10.89 -2.82
N ASP A 72 11.60 11.04 -3.79
CA ASP A 72 11.49 12.00 -4.88
C ASP A 72 11.20 13.43 -4.35
N ASN A 73 11.97 13.86 -3.35
CA ASN A 73 11.84 15.15 -2.67
C ASN A 73 10.49 15.37 -1.96
N GLN A 74 9.72 14.33 -1.76
CA GLN A 74 8.48 14.39 -0.98
C GLN A 74 8.58 13.54 0.27
N THR A 75 8.07 14.08 1.37
CA THR A 75 7.98 13.35 2.64
C THR A 75 6.68 12.58 2.68
N ILE A 76 6.78 11.28 2.96
CA ILE A 76 5.64 10.38 3.06
C ILE A 76 5.61 9.81 4.48
N GLN A 77 4.47 9.91 5.14
CA GLN A 77 4.25 9.30 6.45
C GLN A 77 3.70 7.90 6.31
N ASN A 78 4.06 7.04 7.27
CA ASN A 78 3.51 5.69 7.31
C ASN A 78 2.00 5.69 7.55
N SER A 79 1.32 4.76 6.90
CA SER A 79 -0.11 4.55 7.06
C SER A 79 -0.37 3.30 7.91
N ASN A 80 -1.44 3.31 8.69
CA ASN A 80 -1.88 2.13 9.42
C ASN A 80 -2.59 1.11 8.52
N THR A 81 -3.11 1.58 7.40
CA THR A 81 -3.77 0.73 6.41
C THR A 81 -3.33 1.12 5.01
N VAL A 82 -3.19 0.14 4.14
CA VAL A 82 -2.85 0.32 2.72
C VAL A 82 -3.78 -0.57 1.91
N LYS A 83 -4.26 -0.06 0.79
CA LYS A 83 -5.06 -0.84 -0.15
C LYS A 83 -4.16 -1.39 -1.25
N LEU A 84 -4.14 -2.71 -1.39
CA LEU A 84 -3.36 -3.41 -2.40
C LEU A 84 -4.27 -4.38 -3.17
N LEU A 85 -4.42 -4.15 -4.47
CA LEU A 85 -5.25 -5.00 -5.36
C LEU A 85 -6.66 -5.24 -4.82
N GLY A 86 -7.28 -4.20 -4.26
CA GLY A 86 -8.62 -4.29 -3.68
C GLY A 86 -8.68 -4.82 -2.25
N VAL A 87 -7.55 -5.27 -1.69
CA VAL A 87 -7.47 -5.77 -0.31
C VAL A 87 -6.92 -4.68 0.60
N THR A 88 -7.63 -4.39 1.68
CA THR A 88 -7.15 -3.46 2.71
C THR A 88 -6.29 -4.23 3.71
N ILE A 89 -5.01 -3.87 3.79
CA ILE A 89 -4.04 -4.48 4.70
C ILE A 89 -3.78 -3.50 5.83
N ASP A 90 -3.86 -3.97 7.07
CA ASP A 90 -3.51 -3.17 8.25
C ASP A 90 -2.12 -3.54 8.78
N SER A 91 -1.50 -2.60 9.49
CA SER A 91 -0.12 -2.76 9.99
C SER A 91 0.06 -3.92 10.98
N HIS A 92 -1.03 -4.39 11.57
CA HIS A 92 -1.04 -5.54 12.47
C HIS A 92 -1.43 -6.86 11.79
N LEU A 93 -1.72 -6.81 10.49
CA LEU A 93 -2.17 -7.96 9.69
C LEU A 93 -3.42 -8.65 10.25
N THR A 94 -4.32 -7.90 10.83
CA THR A 94 -5.58 -8.45 11.36
C THR A 94 -6.64 -8.64 10.29
N PHE A 95 -6.54 -7.88 9.18
CA PHE A 95 -7.53 -7.79 8.10
C PHE A 95 -8.93 -7.34 8.57
N LEU A 96 -9.05 -6.84 9.79
CA LEU A 96 -10.31 -6.35 10.33
C LEU A 96 -10.87 -5.14 9.54
N PRO A 97 -10.07 -4.12 9.19
CA PRO A 97 -10.56 -3.03 8.34
C PRO A 97 -11.06 -3.53 6.99
N HIS A 98 -10.38 -4.49 6.37
CA HIS A 98 -10.81 -5.09 5.10
C HIS A 98 -12.14 -5.83 5.26
N ALA A 99 -12.28 -6.65 6.28
CA ALA A 99 -13.52 -7.38 6.55
C ALA A 99 -14.69 -6.42 6.78
N THR A 100 -14.49 -5.33 7.53
CA THR A 100 -15.49 -4.30 7.75
C THR A 100 -15.94 -3.63 6.45
N ASN A 101 -14.98 -3.28 5.59
CA ASN A 101 -15.28 -2.67 4.29
C ASN A 101 -16.03 -3.62 3.37
N MET A 102 -15.65 -4.89 3.34
CA MET A 102 -16.34 -5.92 2.57
C MET A 102 -17.78 -6.09 3.05
N PHE A 103 -17.99 -6.13 4.36
CA PHE A 103 -19.31 -6.27 4.96
C PHE A 103 -20.23 -5.11 4.54
N LYS A 104 -19.75 -3.88 4.59
CA LYS A 104 -20.49 -2.70 4.14
C LYS A 104 -20.88 -2.82 2.67
N THR A 105 -19.93 -3.21 1.82
CA THR A 105 -20.17 -3.35 0.37
C THR A 105 -21.21 -4.43 0.08
N VAL A 106 -21.12 -5.57 0.75
CA VAL A 106 -22.09 -6.67 0.59
C VAL A 106 -23.47 -6.24 1.04
N ASN A 107 -23.58 -5.56 2.17
CA ASN A 107 -24.87 -5.04 2.65
C ASN A 107 -25.50 -4.05 1.67
N GLN A 108 -24.74 -3.13 1.12
CA GLN A 108 -25.25 -2.17 0.13
C GLN A 108 -25.76 -2.87 -1.12
N ARG A 109 -25.03 -3.86 -1.62
CA ARG A 109 -25.43 -4.64 -2.80
C ARG A 109 -26.66 -5.50 -2.52
N THR A 110 -26.74 -6.10 -1.33
CA THR A 110 -27.91 -6.89 -0.92
C THR A 110 -29.17 -6.02 -0.85
N LYS A 111 -29.07 -4.83 -0.28
CA LYS A 111 -30.20 -3.88 -0.24
C LYS A 111 -30.63 -3.46 -1.64
N ALA A 112 -29.70 -3.20 -2.54
CA ALA A 112 -30.00 -2.87 -3.94
C ALA A 112 -30.74 -4.01 -4.64
N LEU A 113 -30.30 -5.25 -4.46
CA LEU A 113 -30.96 -6.43 -5.02
C LEU A 113 -32.37 -6.63 -4.46
N ASN A 114 -32.57 -6.42 -3.17
CA ASN A 114 -33.88 -6.50 -2.56
C ASN A 114 -34.87 -5.45 -3.14
N ARG A 115 -34.41 -4.23 -3.39
CA ARG A 115 -35.22 -3.20 -4.05
C ARG A 115 -35.64 -3.63 -5.45
N ILE A 116 -34.72 -4.20 -6.22
CA ILE A 116 -35.01 -4.70 -7.57
C ILE A 116 -36.02 -5.82 -7.49
N ARG A 117 -35.88 -6.77 -6.59
CA ARG A 117 -36.80 -7.87 -6.40
C ARG A 117 -38.22 -7.37 -6.09
N ASP A 118 -38.34 -6.41 -5.20
CA ASP A 118 -39.63 -5.86 -4.79
C ASP A 118 -40.34 -5.11 -5.94
N ASN A 119 -39.58 -4.58 -6.91
CA ASN A 119 -40.10 -3.90 -8.08
C ASN A 119 -40.44 -4.85 -9.24
N LEU A 120 -40.09 -6.12 -9.16
CA LEU A 120 -40.30 -7.11 -10.21
C LEU A 120 -41.60 -7.92 -10.04
N SER A 121 -42.30 -7.73 -8.98
CA SER A 121 -43.53 -8.47 -8.69
C SER A 121 -44.75 -7.88 -9.40
#